data_390afe53c4aeade485a739fc8054ea68
#
_entry.id   390afe53c4aeade485a739fc8054ea68
#
_cell.length_a   1.000
_cell.length_b   1.000
_cell.length_c   1.000
_cell.angle_alpha   90.00
_cell.angle_beta   90.00
_cell.angle_gamma   90.00
#
_symmetry.space_group_name_H-M   'P 1'
#
loop_
_entity.id
_entity.type
_entity.pdbx_description
1 polymer ?
#
loop_
_entity_poly.entity_id
_entity_poly.type
_entity_poly.pdbx_seq_one_letter_code
_entity_poly.pdbx_strand_id
1 'polypeptide(L)'
;MKNKTYEKIINKGLKSARYKYPEPTRRDLLTALSNYKGLQPKVDNFVFDSGNEETLIGLQGTIPIIYRNNTYNIPVCFWLQTDHPSAAPIGFVQPTHDMQIKASQAVDYNGRIIVPYLSEWKYPESSLHDFMQICILVFGQSPPVFSKKSSQSSRNSASGSASASVVSNIVNLPPSVTQSNSTEVPVSNLVEYEVQQQTESSGARYVMQLGVDFVSL
;
A
#
# COMPACT_ATOMS: atom_id res chain seq x y z
N MET A 1 24.97 13.51 7.90
CA MET A 1 25.86 12.44 7.35
C MET A 1 25.11 11.48 6.41
N LYS A 2 23.86 11.06 6.68
CA LYS A 2 23.08 10.12 5.81
C LYS A 2 22.98 10.55 4.35
N ASN A 3 22.73 11.83 4.05
CA ASN A 3 22.54 12.31 2.68
C ASN A 3 23.78 12.08 1.78
N LYS A 4 25.01 12.35 2.27
CA LYS A 4 26.24 12.09 1.49
C LYS A 4 26.43 10.61 1.17
N THR A 5 26.03 9.71 2.09
CA THR A 5 26.10 8.25 1.87
C THR A 5 25.08 7.84 0.81
N TYR A 6 23.86 8.35 0.88
CA TYR A 6 22.81 8.05 -0.09
C TYR A 6 23.18 8.53 -1.50
N GLU A 7 23.71 9.75 -1.62
CA GLU A 7 24.21 10.27 -2.90
C GLU A 7 25.28 9.37 -3.52
N LYS A 8 26.21 8.85 -2.70
CA LYS A 8 27.24 7.91 -3.19
C LYS A 8 26.62 6.61 -3.72
N ILE A 9 25.65 6.03 -2.99
CA ILE A 9 24.93 4.82 -3.41
C ILE A 9 24.18 5.08 -4.72
N ILE A 10 23.44 6.19 -4.80
CA ILE A 10 22.67 6.59 -5.97
C ILE A 10 23.59 6.76 -7.18
N ASN A 11 24.66 7.56 -7.07
CA ASN A 11 25.57 7.82 -8.17
C ASN A 11 26.26 6.55 -8.66
N LYS A 12 26.67 5.66 -7.74
CA LYS A 12 27.23 4.35 -8.09
C LYS A 12 26.19 3.48 -8.80
N GLY A 13 24.95 3.41 -8.28
CA GLY A 13 23.87 2.61 -8.85
C GLY A 13 23.50 3.07 -10.26
N LEU A 14 23.28 4.38 -10.45
CA LEU A 14 22.95 4.94 -11.76
C LEU A 14 24.01 4.67 -12.82
N LYS A 15 25.29 4.74 -12.43
CA LYS A 15 26.41 4.44 -13.32
C LYS A 15 26.52 2.94 -13.64
N SER A 16 26.44 2.08 -12.62
CA SER A 16 26.58 0.63 -12.78
C SER A 16 25.45 0.02 -13.61
N ALA A 17 24.23 0.48 -13.42
CA ALA A 17 23.04 0.03 -14.14
C ALA A 17 22.80 0.77 -15.47
N ARG A 18 23.69 1.69 -15.85
CA ARG A 18 23.68 2.41 -17.14
C ARG A 18 22.35 3.12 -17.41
N TYR A 19 21.84 3.88 -16.43
CA TYR A 19 20.63 4.66 -16.61
C TYR A 19 20.73 5.63 -17.79
N LYS A 20 19.69 5.67 -18.61
CA LYS A 20 19.61 6.52 -19.80
C LYS A 20 19.56 8.01 -19.44
N TYR A 21 18.88 8.34 -18.33
CA TYR A 21 18.70 9.71 -17.85
C TYR A 21 19.17 9.83 -16.38
N PRO A 22 20.48 9.76 -16.10
CA PRO A 22 20.97 9.67 -14.72
C PRO A 22 20.65 10.91 -13.87
N GLU A 23 20.73 12.13 -14.43
CA GLU A 23 20.51 13.36 -13.65
C GLU A 23 19.02 13.57 -13.26
N PRO A 24 18.02 13.43 -14.17
CA PRO A 24 16.62 13.42 -13.75
C PRO A 24 16.30 12.34 -12.74
N THR A 25 16.76 11.12 -12.96
CA THR A 25 16.54 9.98 -12.03
C THR A 25 17.14 10.25 -10.65
N ARG A 26 18.37 10.79 -10.61
CA ARG A 26 19.03 11.19 -9.36
C ARG A 26 18.24 12.25 -8.61
N ARG A 27 17.74 13.26 -9.30
CA ARG A 27 16.93 14.32 -8.72
C ARG A 27 15.66 13.77 -8.09
N ASP A 28 14.95 12.89 -8.78
CA ASP A 28 13.71 12.26 -8.28
C ASP A 28 13.97 11.44 -7.02
N LEU A 29 15.04 10.62 -7.02
CA LEU A 29 15.46 9.85 -5.85
C LEU A 29 15.78 10.73 -4.65
N LEU A 30 16.56 11.81 -4.85
CA LEU A 30 16.92 12.72 -3.77
C LEU A 30 15.72 13.50 -3.23
N THR A 31 14.82 13.91 -4.10
CA THR A 31 13.56 14.57 -3.73
C THR A 31 12.70 13.63 -2.86
N ALA A 32 12.54 12.39 -3.27
CA ALA A 32 11.82 11.39 -2.49
C ALA A 32 12.45 11.15 -1.11
N LEU A 33 13.79 10.99 -1.04
CA LEU A 33 14.52 10.79 0.23
C LEU A 33 14.48 12.02 1.15
N SER A 34 14.33 13.22 0.59
CA SER A 34 14.18 14.43 1.38
C SER A 34 12.82 14.50 2.07
N ASN A 35 11.78 14.05 1.39
CA ASN A 35 10.39 14.07 1.87
C ASN A 35 10.04 12.86 2.75
N TYR A 36 10.60 11.68 2.46
CA TYR A 36 10.28 10.42 3.15
C TYR A 36 11.49 9.85 3.89
N LYS A 37 11.64 10.23 5.15
CA LYS A 37 12.79 9.82 5.99
C LYS A 37 12.85 8.33 6.31
N GLY A 38 11.74 7.61 6.11
CA GLY A 38 11.63 6.15 6.27
C GLY A 38 12.21 5.37 5.11
N LEU A 39 12.57 6.04 4.00
CA LEU A 39 13.14 5.41 2.81
C LEU A 39 14.67 5.46 2.80
N GLN A 40 15.27 4.51 2.11
CA GLN A 40 16.70 4.44 1.82
C GLN A 40 16.94 3.91 0.41
N PRO A 41 18.02 4.34 -0.28
CA PRO A 41 18.33 3.84 -1.60
C PRO A 41 18.83 2.39 -1.54
N LYS A 42 18.38 1.59 -2.49
CA LYS A 42 18.77 0.19 -2.70
C LYS A 42 19.19 -0.01 -4.15
N VAL A 43 20.24 -0.76 -4.39
CA VAL A 43 20.65 -1.23 -5.73
C VAL A 43 20.70 -2.74 -5.69
N ASP A 44 19.94 -3.38 -6.56
CA ASP A 44 19.84 -4.85 -6.58
C ASP A 44 19.38 -5.33 -7.95
N ASN A 45 19.48 -6.64 -8.21
CA ASN A 45 18.92 -7.25 -9.40
C ASN A 45 17.40 -7.35 -9.26
N PHE A 46 16.71 -6.90 -10.28
CA PHE A 46 15.26 -6.98 -10.42
C PHE A 46 14.91 -7.96 -11.52
N VAL A 47 14.04 -8.93 -11.20
CA VAL A 47 13.53 -9.91 -12.19
C VAL A 47 12.16 -9.44 -12.66
N PHE A 48 12.04 -9.17 -13.94
CA PHE A 48 10.78 -8.80 -14.57
C PHE A 48 9.89 -10.03 -14.80
N ASP A 49 8.60 -9.79 -15.00
CA ASP A 49 7.63 -10.84 -15.32
C ASP A 49 7.99 -11.65 -16.58
N SER A 50 8.80 -11.08 -17.48
CA SER A 50 9.37 -11.74 -18.65
C SER A 50 10.50 -12.72 -18.33
N GLY A 51 10.99 -12.76 -17.09
CA GLY A 51 12.16 -13.51 -16.67
C GLY A 51 13.50 -12.80 -16.91
N ASN A 52 13.50 -11.63 -17.52
CA ASN A 52 14.70 -10.81 -17.66
C ASN A 52 15.16 -10.25 -16.33
N GLU A 53 16.48 -10.19 -16.12
CA GLU A 53 17.08 -9.57 -14.94
C GLU A 53 17.80 -8.28 -15.32
N GLU A 54 17.57 -7.23 -14.53
CA GLU A 54 18.32 -5.98 -14.66
C GLU A 54 18.72 -5.47 -13.29
N THR A 55 19.91 -4.87 -13.17
CA THR A 55 20.28 -4.15 -11.97
C THR A 55 19.53 -2.83 -11.94
N LEU A 56 18.68 -2.64 -10.96
CA LEU A 56 17.92 -1.40 -10.79
C LEU A 56 18.29 -0.70 -9.48
N ILE A 57 18.06 0.60 -9.47
CA ILE A 57 18.05 1.39 -8.26
C ILE A 57 16.62 1.59 -7.80
N GLY A 58 16.40 1.52 -6.49
CA GLY A 58 15.09 1.76 -5.89
C GLY A 58 15.20 2.44 -4.55
N LEU A 59 14.04 2.71 -3.98
CA LEU A 59 13.85 3.22 -2.63
C LEU A 59 13.08 2.19 -1.83
N GLN A 60 13.70 1.69 -0.76
CA GLN A 60 13.10 0.71 0.14
C GLN A 60 12.94 1.28 1.54
N GLY A 61 11.87 0.94 2.22
CA GLY A 61 11.60 1.36 3.59
C GLY A 61 10.12 1.51 3.87
N THR A 62 9.73 2.59 4.52
CA THR A 62 8.32 2.82 4.87
C THR A 62 7.86 4.21 4.44
N ILE A 63 6.58 4.29 4.06
CA ILE A 63 5.85 5.55 3.87
C ILE A 63 4.76 5.66 4.93
N PRO A 64 4.57 6.86 5.53
CA PRO A 64 3.53 7.08 6.51
C PRO A 64 2.16 7.26 5.84
N ILE A 65 1.14 6.62 6.38
CA ILE A 65 -0.26 6.83 6.00
C ILE A 65 -1.08 7.19 7.24
N ILE A 66 -2.20 7.88 7.04
CA ILE A 66 -3.17 8.11 8.09
C ILE A 66 -4.40 7.25 7.80
N TYR A 67 -4.74 6.36 8.74
CA TYR A 67 -5.92 5.53 8.66
C TYR A 67 -6.66 5.55 9.99
N ARG A 68 -7.95 5.94 9.99
CA ARG A 68 -8.78 6.07 11.21
C ARG A 68 -8.09 6.91 12.30
N ASN A 69 -7.57 8.06 11.91
CA ASN A 69 -6.85 9.02 12.77
C ASN A 69 -5.55 8.48 13.42
N ASN A 70 -5.03 7.35 12.96
CA ASN A 70 -3.76 6.82 13.42
C ASN A 70 -2.76 6.79 12.26
N THR A 71 -1.48 7.07 12.58
CA THR A 71 -0.40 6.97 11.61
C THR A 71 0.17 5.55 11.56
N TYR A 72 0.26 4.99 10.36
CA TYR A 72 0.87 3.69 10.10
C TYR A 72 2.00 3.85 9.10
N ASN A 73 3.08 3.11 9.29
CA ASN A 73 4.20 3.06 8.36
C ASN A 73 4.08 1.82 7.48
N ILE A 74 3.77 2.01 6.20
CA ILE A 74 3.59 0.92 5.25
C ILE A 74 4.93 0.56 4.63
N PRO A 75 5.39 -0.70 4.72
CA PRO A 75 6.64 -1.15 4.10
C PRO A 75 6.48 -1.20 2.58
N VAL A 76 7.39 -0.54 1.86
CA VAL A 76 7.34 -0.41 0.39
C VAL A 76 8.73 -0.50 -0.22
N CYS A 77 8.77 -0.85 -1.51
CA CYS A 77 9.93 -0.70 -2.36
C CYS A 77 9.50 -0.15 -3.72
N PHE A 78 10.14 0.92 -4.16
CA PHE A 78 9.92 1.54 -5.46
C PHE A 78 11.17 1.37 -6.31
N TRP A 79 11.06 0.63 -7.41
CA TRP A 79 12.14 0.41 -8.36
C TRP A 79 12.01 1.36 -9.55
N LEU A 80 13.10 1.96 -9.95
CA LEU A 80 13.14 2.82 -11.13
C LEU A 80 13.78 2.04 -12.28
N GLN A 81 13.08 1.98 -13.41
CA GLN A 81 13.59 1.34 -14.61
C GLN A 81 14.75 2.14 -15.21
N THR A 82 15.61 1.52 -16.02
CA THR A 82 16.85 2.14 -16.54
C THR A 82 16.58 3.33 -17.46
N ASP A 83 15.38 3.47 -18.00
CA ASP A 83 14.92 4.61 -18.79
C ASP A 83 14.01 5.58 -18.02
N HIS A 84 13.93 5.45 -16.67
CA HIS A 84 13.28 6.46 -15.83
C HIS A 84 13.92 7.83 -16.08
N PRO A 85 13.15 8.94 -16.17
CA PRO A 85 11.73 9.10 -15.86
C PRO A 85 10.77 8.83 -17.03
N SER A 86 11.26 8.41 -18.20
CA SER A 86 10.37 8.10 -19.34
C SER A 86 9.51 6.87 -19.06
N ALA A 87 10.04 5.87 -18.35
CA ALA A 87 9.29 4.72 -17.88
C ALA A 87 8.77 4.92 -16.46
N ALA A 88 7.58 4.41 -16.19
CA ALA A 88 6.99 4.40 -14.87
C ALA A 88 7.84 3.61 -13.86
N PRO A 89 7.87 4.01 -12.58
CA PRO A 89 8.47 3.18 -11.54
C PRO A 89 7.62 1.92 -11.29
N ILE A 90 8.25 0.89 -10.72
CA ILE A 90 7.59 -0.33 -10.29
C ILE A 90 7.52 -0.31 -8.76
N GLY A 91 6.31 -0.33 -8.19
CA GLY A 91 6.11 -0.27 -6.76
C GLY A 91 5.64 -1.59 -6.17
N PHE A 92 6.16 -1.92 -4.99
CA PHE A 92 5.70 -3.07 -4.20
C PHE A 92 5.48 -2.69 -2.75
N VAL A 93 4.43 -3.22 -2.18
CA VAL A 93 4.26 -3.34 -0.73
C VAL A 93 5.02 -4.58 -0.28
N GLN A 94 5.89 -4.44 0.72
CA GLN A 94 6.76 -5.50 1.23
C GLN A 94 6.42 -5.83 2.68
N PRO A 95 5.41 -6.70 2.94
CA PRO A 95 4.99 -7.02 4.30
C PRO A 95 6.13 -7.66 5.09
N THR A 96 6.22 -7.33 6.36
CA THR A 96 7.09 -8.01 7.32
C THR A 96 6.53 -9.40 7.65
N HIS A 97 7.31 -10.23 8.37
CA HIS A 97 6.90 -11.60 8.71
C HIS A 97 5.57 -11.70 9.48
N ASP A 98 5.24 -10.65 10.24
CA ASP A 98 4.03 -10.51 11.05
C ASP A 98 2.88 -9.82 10.31
N MET A 99 3.11 -9.41 9.06
CA MET A 99 2.11 -8.78 8.20
C MET A 99 1.65 -9.70 7.07
N GLN A 100 0.48 -9.40 6.53
CA GLN A 100 -0.09 -10.05 5.35
C GLN A 100 -0.61 -8.99 4.40
N ILE A 101 -0.43 -9.21 3.08
CA ILE A 101 -0.96 -8.34 2.04
C ILE A 101 -2.48 -8.47 2.01
N LYS A 102 -3.15 -7.33 1.90
CA LYS A 102 -4.55 -7.20 1.57
C LYS A 102 -4.65 -6.71 0.14
N ALA A 103 -4.95 -7.62 -0.79
CA ALA A 103 -5.17 -7.26 -2.17
C ALA A 103 -6.38 -6.33 -2.31
N SER A 104 -6.29 -5.38 -3.24
CA SER A 104 -7.28 -4.34 -3.49
C SER A 104 -7.19 -3.89 -4.95
N GLN A 105 -7.94 -2.86 -5.33
CA GLN A 105 -7.80 -2.22 -6.65
C GLN A 105 -6.44 -1.52 -6.84
N ALA A 106 -5.72 -1.23 -5.75
CA ALA A 106 -4.44 -0.53 -5.78
C ALA A 106 -3.22 -1.43 -5.57
N VAL A 107 -3.41 -2.65 -5.04
CA VAL A 107 -2.32 -3.60 -4.74
C VAL A 107 -2.80 -5.01 -5.03
N ASP A 108 -2.03 -5.75 -5.83
CA ASP A 108 -2.32 -7.14 -6.16
C ASP A 108 -1.92 -8.12 -5.03
N TYR A 109 -2.17 -9.41 -5.25
CA TYR A 109 -1.87 -10.47 -4.27
C TYR A 109 -0.37 -10.65 -4.01
N ASN A 110 0.50 -10.20 -4.94
CA ASN A 110 1.94 -10.24 -4.81
C ASN A 110 2.51 -8.97 -4.17
N GLY A 111 1.64 -8.01 -3.84
CA GLY A 111 2.03 -6.73 -3.29
C GLY A 111 2.42 -5.68 -4.34
N ARG A 112 2.28 -5.97 -5.64
CA ARG A 112 2.54 -4.99 -6.69
C ARG A 112 1.51 -3.88 -6.64
N ILE A 113 1.98 -2.64 -6.72
CA ILE A 113 1.12 -1.45 -6.74
C ILE A 113 0.64 -1.24 -8.18
N ILE A 114 -0.69 -1.17 -8.36
CA ILE A 114 -1.36 -1.14 -9.68
C ILE A 114 -2.28 0.09 -9.84
N VAL A 115 -1.93 1.20 -9.24
CA VAL A 115 -2.70 2.45 -9.35
C VAL A 115 -2.73 2.97 -10.80
N PRO A 116 -3.86 3.56 -11.27
CA PRO A 116 -4.01 4.06 -12.64
C PRO A 116 -2.90 5.03 -13.07
N TYR A 117 -2.40 5.83 -12.17
CA TYR A 117 -1.30 6.75 -12.42
C TYR A 117 -0.07 6.11 -13.07
N LEU A 118 0.23 4.84 -12.77
CA LEU A 118 1.36 4.12 -13.37
C LEU A 118 1.09 3.72 -14.82
N SER A 119 -0.17 3.39 -15.17
CA SER A 119 -0.55 3.07 -16.55
C SER A 119 -0.67 4.31 -17.45
N GLU A 120 -0.93 5.45 -16.82
CA GLU A 120 -1.03 6.76 -17.47
C GLU A 120 0.28 7.57 -17.38
N TRP A 121 1.37 6.91 -16.97
CA TRP A 121 2.65 7.58 -16.75
C TRP A 121 3.16 8.30 -18.00
N LYS A 122 3.43 9.59 -17.84
CA LYS A 122 3.90 10.44 -18.92
C LYS A 122 4.87 11.49 -18.39
N TYR A 123 6.13 11.42 -18.80
CA TYR A 123 7.13 12.43 -18.46
C TYR A 123 7.02 13.63 -19.41
N PRO A 124 7.12 14.90 -18.95
CA PRO A 124 7.47 15.32 -17.59
C PRO A 124 6.29 15.54 -16.62
N GLU A 125 5.06 15.27 -17.03
CA GLU A 125 3.84 15.51 -16.23
C GLU A 125 3.77 14.58 -15.01
N SER A 126 4.32 13.36 -15.13
CA SER A 126 4.36 12.37 -14.05
C SER A 126 5.69 12.43 -13.30
N SER A 127 5.64 12.27 -11.97
CA SER A 127 6.81 12.24 -11.11
C SER A 127 6.75 11.11 -10.06
N LEU A 128 7.94 10.66 -9.62
CA LEU A 128 8.06 9.69 -8.52
C LEU A 128 7.41 10.22 -7.23
N HIS A 129 7.51 11.52 -6.99
CA HIS A 129 6.92 12.16 -5.82
C HIS A 129 5.39 12.05 -5.83
N ASP A 130 4.75 12.38 -6.95
CA ASP A 130 3.30 12.32 -7.08
C ASP A 130 2.79 10.89 -6.98
N PHE A 131 3.50 9.93 -7.58
CA PHE A 131 3.20 8.52 -7.39
C PHE A 131 3.19 8.10 -5.92
N MET A 132 4.19 8.54 -5.14
CA MET A 132 4.23 8.26 -3.69
C MET A 132 3.09 8.93 -2.93
N GLN A 133 2.69 10.15 -3.31
CA GLN A 133 1.54 10.84 -2.72
C GLN A 133 0.24 10.07 -2.98
N ILE A 134 0.06 9.59 -4.21
CA ILE A 134 -1.10 8.75 -4.58
C ILE A 134 -1.11 7.46 -3.74
N CYS A 135 0.04 6.80 -3.57
CA CYS A 135 0.13 5.63 -2.70
C CYS A 135 -0.31 5.95 -1.27
N ILE A 136 0.14 7.08 -0.70
CA ILE A 136 -0.23 7.50 0.66
C ILE A 136 -1.73 7.71 0.78
N LEU A 137 -2.35 8.38 -0.19
CA LEU A 137 -3.80 8.64 -0.21
C LEU A 137 -4.61 7.34 -0.30
N VAL A 138 -4.28 6.49 -1.27
CA VAL A 138 -5.00 5.23 -1.51
C VAL A 138 -4.83 4.26 -0.34
N PHE A 139 -3.62 4.14 0.20
CA PHE A 139 -3.35 3.30 1.36
C PHE A 139 -3.98 3.86 2.65
N GLY A 140 -4.14 5.18 2.74
CA GLY A 140 -4.88 5.82 3.82
C GLY A 140 -6.37 5.47 3.82
N GLN A 141 -6.95 5.24 2.65
CA GLN A 141 -8.34 4.78 2.51
C GLN A 141 -8.47 3.27 2.79
N SER A 142 -7.57 2.47 2.23
CA SER A 142 -7.54 1.02 2.40
C SER A 142 -6.10 0.53 2.59
N PRO A 143 -5.65 0.34 3.84
CA PRO A 143 -4.30 -0.13 4.11
C PRO A 143 -4.02 -1.47 3.41
N PRO A 144 -2.88 -1.58 2.69
CA PRO A 144 -2.57 -2.75 1.87
C PRO A 144 -2.01 -3.92 2.68
N VAL A 145 -1.81 -3.74 3.99
CA VAL A 145 -1.32 -4.78 4.90
C VAL A 145 -2.10 -4.78 6.20
N PHE A 146 -2.17 -5.95 6.83
CA PHE A 146 -2.71 -6.12 8.18
C PHE A 146 -1.84 -7.09 8.97
N SER A 147 -1.85 -6.97 10.31
CA SER A 147 -1.12 -7.87 11.20
C SER A 147 -1.73 -9.26 11.19
N LYS A 148 -0.90 -10.30 11.09
CA LYS A 148 -1.32 -11.67 11.34
C LYS A 148 -1.72 -11.80 12.80
N LYS A 149 -2.93 -12.29 13.10
CA LYS A 149 -3.28 -12.62 14.46
C LYS A 149 -2.37 -13.77 14.91
N SER A 150 -1.52 -13.51 15.91
CA SER A 150 -0.78 -14.57 16.58
C SER A 150 -1.80 -15.49 17.25
N SER A 151 -1.87 -16.74 16.84
CA SER A 151 -2.62 -17.79 17.51
C SER A 151 -1.89 -18.24 18.80
N GLN A 152 -1.63 -17.27 19.69
CA GLN A 152 -1.11 -17.50 21.03
C GLN A 152 -2.01 -16.80 22.03
N SER A 153 -3.05 -17.47 22.45
CA SER A 153 -3.58 -17.35 23.81
C SER A 153 -4.70 -18.36 24.03
N SER A 154 -4.36 -19.60 24.29
CA SER A 154 -5.24 -20.52 25.01
C SER A 154 -4.40 -21.67 25.57
N ARG A 155 -3.40 -21.35 26.38
CA ARG A 155 -2.80 -22.29 27.30
C ARG A 155 -2.44 -21.50 28.55
N ASN A 156 -3.38 -21.40 29.49
CA ASN A 156 -3.13 -21.45 30.92
C ASN A 156 -4.41 -21.06 31.63
N SER A 157 -5.14 -22.04 32.09
CA SER A 157 -5.80 -22.07 33.39
C SER A 157 -6.56 -23.38 33.50
N ALA A 158 -5.84 -24.44 33.82
CA ALA A 158 -6.42 -25.61 34.39
C ALA A 158 -5.53 -26.01 35.57
N SER A 159 -5.90 -25.56 36.74
CA SER A 159 -5.51 -26.21 37.99
C SER A 159 -6.66 -26.09 38.97
N GLY A 160 -7.20 -27.24 39.33
CA GLY A 160 -7.82 -27.35 40.63
C GLY A 160 -9.22 -27.89 40.70
N SER A 161 -9.28 -29.18 41.04
CA SER A 161 -10.23 -29.87 41.94
C SER A 161 -11.56 -30.37 41.41
N ALA A 162 -11.55 -31.61 41.25
CA ALA A 162 -12.45 -32.73 41.65
C ALA A 162 -13.82 -32.39 42.27
N SER A 163 -14.86 -32.99 41.75
CA SER A 163 -15.68 -34.02 42.35
C SER A 163 -17.01 -34.22 41.60
N ALA A 164 -17.15 -35.40 41.13
CA ALA A 164 -18.28 -36.35 41.10
C ALA A 164 -19.73 -35.86 40.97
N SER A 165 -20.35 -36.48 40.07
CA SER A 165 -21.54 -37.38 40.05
C SER A 165 -22.68 -36.91 39.14
N VAL A 166 -22.89 -37.71 38.18
CA VAL A 166 -23.94 -38.69 37.87
C VAL A 166 -25.26 -38.19 37.26
N VAL A 167 -25.55 -38.83 36.14
CA VAL A 167 -26.83 -39.37 35.58
C VAL A 167 -27.75 -38.45 34.77
N SER A 168 -27.82 -38.81 33.54
CA SER A 168 -28.97 -39.37 32.79
C SER A 168 -30.05 -38.47 32.23
N ASN A 169 -30.23 -38.77 30.97
CA ASN A 169 -31.46 -38.96 30.17
C ASN A 169 -32.00 -37.77 29.40
N ILE A 170 -31.83 -37.91 28.08
CA ILE A 170 -32.73 -38.50 27.06
C ILE A 170 -33.92 -37.58 26.66
N VAL A 171 -33.96 -37.32 25.39
CA VAL A 171 -35.07 -37.41 24.43
C VAL A 171 -35.77 -36.12 23.97
N ASN A 172 -35.69 -35.98 22.67
CA ASN A 172 -36.70 -35.57 21.68
C ASN A 172 -36.68 -34.13 21.12
N LEU A 173 -36.40 -34.15 19.84
CA LEU A 173 -36.94 -33.33 18.76
C LEU A 173 -38.38 -33.68 18.43
N PRO A 174 -39.06 -33.04 17.49
CA PRO A 174 -39.23 -31.66 16.97
C PRO A 174 -40.73 -31.27 16.96
N PRO A 175 -41.33 -30.51 16.10
CA PRO A 175 -40.91 -29.68 14.97
C PRO A 175 -41.61 -28.29 14.86
N SER A 176 -41.05 -27.49 13.90
CA SER A 176 -41.79 -26.60 12.96
C SER A 176 -42.47 -25.33 13.42
N VAL A 177 -42.23 -24.35 12.61
CA VAL A 177 -43.09 -23.41 11.86
C VAL A 177 -42.76 -21.94 12.08
N THR A 178 -42.22 -21.39 10.97
CA THR A 178 -42.50 -20.10 10.34
C THR A 178 -42.77 -18.86 11.21
N GLN A 179 -41.95 -17.85 11.07
CA GLN A 179 -42.35 -16.61 10.38
C GLN A 179 -41.18 -15.60 10.32
N SER A 180 -41.05 -15.10 9.12
CA SER A 180 -40.41 -13.90 8.63
C SER A 180 -40.42 -12.70 9.60
N ASN A 181 -39.25 -12.09 9.76
CA ASN A 181 -39.15 -10.64 9.78
C ASN A 181 -37.82 -10.20 9.19
N SER A 182 -37.90 -9.70 7.99
CA SER A 182 -36.93 -8.90 7.30
C SER A 182 -36.68 -7.62 8.10
N THR A 183 -35.45 -7.41 8.52
CA THR A 183 -34.97 -6.08 8.83
C THR A 183 -33.78 -5.83 7.92
N GLU A 184 -34.08 -5.09 6.87
CA GLU A 184 -33.11 -4.51 5.94
C GLU A 184 -32.14 -3.65 6.73
N VAL A 185 -30.84 -3.96 6.59
CA VAL A 185 -29.79 -3.03 6.95
C VAL A 185 -29.46 -2.23 5.69
N PRO A 186 -29.54 -0.89 5.69
CA PRO A 186 -29.32 -0.12 4.48
C PRO A 186 -27.87 -0.19 4.07
N VAL A 187 -27.63 -0.77 2.90
CA VAL A 187 -26.40 -0.59 2.13
C VAL A 187 -26.48 0.81 1.52
N SER A 188 -25.83 1.76 2.15
CA SER A 188 -25.56 3.04 1.51
C SER A 188 -24.21 3.53 1.98
N ASN A 189 -23.24 3.43 1.10
CA ASN A 189 -22.32 4.48 0.70
C ASN A 189 -21.27 3.87 -0.23
N LEU A 190 -21.71 3.54 -1.45
CA LEU A 190 -20.84 3.60 -2.61
C LEU A 190 -20.59 5.08 -2.88
N VAL A 191 -19.43 5.56 -2.55
CA VAL A 191 -18.95 6.85 -3.02
C VAL A 191 -18.44 6.62 -4.44
N GLU A 192 -19.26 6.96 -5.41
CA GLU A 192 -18.85 7.08 -6.81
C GLU A 192 -17.84 8.23 -6.91
N TYR A 193 -16.66 7.92 -7.38
CA TYR A 193 -15.67 8.94 -7.74
C TYR A 193 -15.90 9.34 -9.20
N GLU A 194 -16.63 10.42 -9.43
CA GLU A 194 -16.59 11.11 -10.71
C GLU A 194 -15.28 11.90 -10.83
N VAL A 195 -14.43 11.45 -11.74
CA VAL A 195 -13.29 12.24 -12.21
C VAL A 195 -13.79 13.21 -13.26
N GLN A 196 -14.10 14.43 -12.87
CA GLN A 196 -14.33 15.50 -13.82
C GLN A 196 -12.99 16.00 -14.37
N GLN A 197 -12.73 15.67 -15.62
CA GLN A 197 -11.64 16.27 -16.40
C GLN A 197 -12.06 17.69 -16.81
N GLN A 198 -11.51 18.69 -16.15
CA GLN A 198 -11.49 20.05 -16.68
C GLN A 198 -10.19 20.24 -17.45
N THR A 199 -10.29 20.25 -18.77
CA THR A 199 -9.22 20.64 -19.67
C THR A 199 -9.14 22.15 -19.72
N GLU A 200 -8.22 22.74 -18.98
CA GLU A 200 -7.73 24.08 -19.28
C GLU A 200 -6.23 24.03 -19.57
N SER A 201 -5.88 24.64 -20.66
CA SER A 201 -4.54 24.72 -21.24
C SER A 201 -3.53 25.31 -20.25
N SER A 202 -2.40 24.64 -20.12
CA SER A 202 -1.19 24.92 -19.32
C SER A 202 -1.20 24.37 -17.90
N GLY A 203 -0.59 23.18 -17.74
CA GLY A 203 -0.20 22.59 -16.47
C GLY A 203 -1.31 21.80 -15.79
N ALA A 204 -1.39 20.52 -16.06
CA ALA A 204 -2.30 19.61 -15.37
C ALA A 204 -1.97 19.58 -13.86
N ARG A 205 -2.69 20.34 -13.08
CA ARG A 205 -2.78 20.19 -11.63
C ARG A 205 -3.97 19.30 -11.34
N TYR A 206 -3.73 18.10 -10.86
CA TYR A 206 -4.78 17.27 -10.28
C TYR A 206 -5.25 17.93 -8.98
N VAL A 207 -6.36 18.65 -9.03
CA VAL A 207 -7.05 19.16 -7.84
C VAL A 207 -8.04 18.10 -7.42
N MET A 208 -7.69 17.30 -6.41
CA MET A 208 -8.68 16.47 -5.70
C MET A 208 -9.50 17.38 -4.78
N GLN A 209 -10.74 17.61 -5.14
CA GLN A 209 -11.70 18.31 -4.28
C GLN A 209 -12.30 17.27 -3.32
N LEU A 210 -11.84 17.29 -2.08
CA LEU A 210 -12.49 16.55 -1.00
C LEU A 210 -13.80 17.26 -0.65
N GLY A 211 -14.93 16.70 -1.07
CA GLY A 211 -16.24 17.12 -0.60
C GLY A 211 -16.41 16.70 0.86
N VAL A 212 -16.20 17.61 1.78
CA VAL A 212 -16.67 17.49 3.17
C VAL A 212 -17.92 18.37 3.27
N ASP A 213 -19.08 17.74 3.20
CA ASP A 213 -20.32 18.40 3.59
C ASP A 213 -20.30 18.56 5.13
N PHE A 214 -20.07 19.78 5.55
CA PHE A 214 -20.34 20.21 6.92
C PHE A 214 -21.86 20.34 7.07
N VAL A 215 -22.50 19.37 7.70
CA VAL A 215 -23.85 19.54 8.21
C VAL A 215 -23.73 20.38 9.48
N SER A 216 -24.15 21.64 9.35
CA SER A 216 -24.36 22.51 10.51
C SER A 216 -25.61 22.06 11.25
N LEU A 217 -25.48 21.84 12.53
CA LEU A 217 -26.56 21.91 13.53
C LEU A 217 -26.65 23.31 14.07
#